data_061bc480fc19ddce27a3502014b31f3a
#
_entry.id   061bc480fc19ddce27a3502014b31f3a
#
_cell.length_a   1.000
_cell.length_b   1.000
_cell.length_c   1.000
_cell.angle_alpha   90.00
_cell.angle_beta   90.00
_cell.angle_gamma   90.00
#
_symmetry.space_group_name_H-M   'P 1'
#
loop_
_entity.id
_entity.type
_entity.pdbx_description
1 polymer ?
#
loop_
_entity_poly.entity_id
_entity_poly.type
_entity_poly.pdbx_seq_one_letter_code
_entity_poly.pdbx_strand_id
1 'polypeptide(L)'
;MGRKTKGRKIYKTKEKNYYGKTPLGKAFSVALSVLLIGGLGFIGYSVAEPIVKYTKKKGDDTVNVSDTSDPSERNGSGSEDSETAVYKAYALKATDLKNIDALNAALDRIPAVTGIEFVEVPLKVSGGNIYYKSGVQLASDCHAVQGSLVLSDIVTAIDDAGYKPAGLVSAFNDSLLPKLDKNTGYLVKTGEQWIDNTQEAGGRPWLTPYSSTSVNYIGDIVTEIASAGFKKIICSDISYPDFRKVDLEYLPDELANKKRFQVLTSAANLFYDRAVNYGSSLSVEISGTDILKGNTDLIDEPLYLNVKSLVVNINIDEISKGVHTDSTVYEFTGTAADKTAKFLELTKDKLKDYDKAVIRLTGTSVGVDELLKAKEVITDYGYESFIIG
;
A
#
# COMPACT_ATOMS: atom_id res chain seq x y z
N MET A 1 38.68 -67.37 -55.72
CA MET A 1 37.75 -66.24 -55.64
C MET A 1 37.84 -65.64 -54.26
N GLY A 2 38.57 -64.54 -54.09
CA GLY A 2 38.78 -63.90 -52.77
C GLY A 2 37.92 -62.68 -52.64
N ARG A 3 37.10 -62.63 -51.64
CA ARG A 3 36.24 -61.47 -51.28
C ARG A 3 37.08 -60.51 -50.43
N LYS A 4 37.33 -59.27 -50.98
CA LYS A 4 37.88 -58.14 -50.23
C LYS A 4 36.81 -57.52 -49.33
N THR A 5 37.05 -57.56 -48.03
CA THR A 5 36.28 -56.83 -47.03
C THR A 5 36.65 -55.35 -47.00
N LYS A 6 35.69 -54.44 -47.27
CA LYS A 6 35.89 -52.99 -47.16
C LYS A 6 35.91 -52.58 -45.68
N GLY A 7 37.04 -52.02 -45.25
CA GLY A 7 37.17 -51.45 -43.91
C GLY A 7 36.27 -50.24 -43.70
N ARG A 8 35.53 -50.22 -42.60
CA ARG A 8 34.72 -49.06 -42.15
C ARG A 8 35.65 -47.94 -41.69
N LYS A 9 35.51 -46.74 -42.27
CA LYS A 9 36.16 -45.53 -41.79
C LYS A 9 35.48 -45.10 -40.47
N ILE A 10 36.23 -45.10 -39.38
CA ILE A 10 35.85 -44.56 -38.09
C ILE A 10 36.02 -43.02 -38.18
N TYR A 11 34.93 -42.27 -38.14
CA TYR A 11 34.99 -40.82 -38.00
C TYR A 11 35.30 -40.50 -36.56
N LYS A 12 36.47 -39.92 -36.27
CA LYS A 12 36.77 -39.29 -34.99
C LYS A 12 35.84 -38.10 -34.78
N THR A 13 34.93 -38.21 -33.83
CA THR A 13 34.17 -37.06 -33.29
C THR A 13 35.19 -36.11 -32.68
N LYS A 14 35.23 -34.86 -33.18
CA LYS A 14 35.98 -33.78 -32.53
C LYS A 14 35.42 -33.59 -31.11
N GLU A 15 36.23 -33.84 -30.10
CA GLU A 15 35.97 -33.41 -28.74
C GLU A 15 35.79 -31.91 -28.74
N LYS A 16 34.62 -31.43 -28.26
CA LYS A 16 34.39 -30.01 -27.99
C LYS A 16 35.32 -29.62 -26.84
N ASN A 17 36.41 -28.93 -27.17
CA ASN A 17 37.24 -28.28 -26.17
C ASN A 17 36.37 -27.29 -25.37
N TYR A 18 36.19 -27.56 -24.08
CA TYR A 18 35.55 -26.67 -23.12
C TYR A 18 36.51 -25.48 -22.92
N TYR A 19 36.32 -24.39 -23.68
CA TYR A 19 37.05 -23.15 -23.49
C TYR A 19 36.59 -22.54 -22.17
N GLY A 20 37.43 -22.60 -21.15
CA GLY A 20 37.25 -21.86 -19.90
C GLY A 20 37.10 -20.37 -20.21
N LYS A 21 36.27 -19.67 -19.41
CA LYS A 21 36.04 -18.22 -19.55
C LYS A 21 37.38 -17.48 -19.72
N THR A 22 37.46 -16.58 -20.70
CA THR A 22 38.64 -15.72 -20.90
C THR A 22 38.97 -14.95 -19.63
N PRO A 23 40.22 -14.50 -19.41
CA PRO A 23 40.59 -13.72 -18.24
C PRO A 23 39.66 -12.52 -17.99
N LEU A 24 39.22 -11.87 -19.09
CA LEU A 24 38.25 -10.77 -19.05
C LEU A 24 36.86 -11.25 -18.58
N GLY A 25 36.38 -12.41 -19.04
CA GLY A 25 35.12 -13.01 -18.61
C GLY A 25 35.13 -13.47 -17.15
N LYS A 26 36.30 -13.87 -16.62
CA LYS A 26 36.49 -14.16 -15.20
C LYS A 26 36.44 -12.88 -14.35
N ALA A 27 37.12 -11.81 -14.79
CA ALA A 27 37.07 -10.51 -14.12
C ALA A 27 35.65 -9.92 -14.08
N PHE A 28 34.93 -10.02 -15.20
CA PHE A 28 33.53 -9.57 -15.27
C PHE A 28 32.59 -10.39 -14.36
N SER A 29 32.79 -11.70 -14.29
CA SER A 29 32.03 -12.61 -13.43
C SER A 29 32.29 -12.32 -11.93
N VAL A 30 33.53 -11.98 -11.56
CA VAL A 30 33.89 -11.60 -10.18
C VAL A 30 33.27 -10.23 -9.81
N ALA A 31 33.40 -9.23 -10.71
CA ALA A 31 32.81 -7.91 -10.51
C ALA A 31 31.29 -7.99 -10.34
N LEU A 32 30.59 -8.78 -11.16
CA LEU A 32 29.15 -9.00 -11.04
C LEU A 32 28.78 -9.68 -9.72
N SER A 33 29.57 -10.65 -9.27
CA SER A 33 29.34 -11.33 -7.98
C SER A 33 29.53 -10.39 -6.80
N VAL A 34 30.52 -9.49 -6.84
CA VAL A 34 30.76 -8.48 -5.80
C VAL A 34 29.62 -7.47 -5.75
N LEU A 35 29.09 -7.03 -6.92
CA LEU A 35 27.92 -6.15 -7.00
C LEU A 35 26.64 -6.82 -6.46
N LEU A 36 26.43 -8.11 -6.74
CA LEU A 36 25.31 -8.87 -6.21
C LEU A 36 25.41 -9.06 -4.70
N ILE A 37 26.58 -9.39 -4.16
CA ILE A 37 26.81 -9.53 -2.73
C ILE A 37 26.68 -8.17 -2.03
N GLY A 38 27.19 -7.09 -2.62
CA GLY A 38 27.02 -5.73 -2.12
C GLY A 38 25.57 -5.28 -2.11
N GLY A 39 24.81 -5.58 -3.18
CA GLY A 39 23.38 -5.30 -3.28
C GLY A 39 22.56 -6.08 -2.23
N LEU A 40 22.84 -7.38 -2.06
CA LEU A 40 22.19 -8.19 -1.03
C LEU A 40 22.57 -7.74 0.38
N GLY A 41 23.82 -7.31 0.59
CA GLY A 41 24.27 -6.73 1.87
C GLY A 41 23.57 -5.43 2.19
N PHE A 42 23.35 -4.55 1.19
CA PHE A 42 22.64 -3.28 1.36
C PHE A 42 21.15 -3.51 1.64
N ILE A 43 20.49 -4.42 0.93
CA ILE A 43 19.10 -4.82 1.20
C ILE A 43 18.99 -5.45 2.59
N GLY A 44 19.90 -6.36 2.95
CA GLY A 44 19.94 -6.97 4.28
C GLY A 44 20.16 -5.94 5.40
N TYR A 45 21.00 -4.93 5.18
CA TYR A 45 21.24 -3.85 6.14
C TYR A 45 20.01 -2.94 6.30
N SER A 46 19.37 -2.55 5.21
CA SER A 46 18.16 -1.70 5.25
C SER A 46 16.95 -2.39 5.91
N VAL A 47 16.88 -3.72 5.84
CA VAL A 47 15.85 -4.51 6.54
C VAL A 47 16.23 -4.81 7.99
N ALA A 48 17.53 -5.02 8.28
CA ALA A 48 18.00 -5.35 9.63
C ALA A 48 18.12 -4.13 10.54
N GLU A 49 18.38 -2.94 10.01
CA GLU A 49 18.58 -1.71 10.81
C GLU A 49 17.34 -1.35 11.66
N PRO A 50 16.10 -1.37 11.16
CA PRO A 50 14.90 -1.16 11.97
C PRO A 50 14.76 -2.21 13.08
N ILE A 51 15.07 -3.48 12.79
CA ILE A 51 14.97 -4.59 13.74
C ILE A 51 16.01 -4.43 14.87
N VAL A 52 17.23 -4.06 14.52
CA VAL A 52 18.31 -3.84 15.50
C VAL A 52 18.03 -2.62 16.38
N LYS A 53 17.50 -1.53 15.82
CA LYS A 53 17.07 -0.35 16.60
C LYS A 53 15.92 -0.69 17.56
N TYR A 54 14.98 -1.54 17.13
CA TYR A 54 13.87 -2.02 17.95
C TYR A 54 14.36 -2.89 19.14
N THR A 55 15.24 -3.85 18.88
CA THR A 55 15.77 -4.72 19.94
C THR A 55 16.62 -3.94 20.96
N LYS A 56 17.36 -2.92 20.53
CA LYS A 56 18.08 -2.02 21.43
C LYS A 56 17.13 -1.19 22.30
N LYS A 57 16.04 -0.66 21.73
CA LYS A 57 15.06 0.14 22.48
C LYS A 57 14.30 -0.67 23.54
N LYS A 58 14.08 -1.96 23.30
CA LYS A 58 13.42 -2.88 24.26
C LYS A 58 14.36 -3.39 25.37
N GLY A 59 15.67 -3.25 25.19
CA GLY A 59 16.69 -3.66 26.17
C GLY A 59 17.14 -2.56 27.14
N ASP A 60 16.71 -1.30 26.91
CA ASP A 60 17.27 -0.13 27.61
C ASP A 60 16.35 0.48 28.68
N ASP A 61 15.26 -0.19 29.05
CA ASP A 61 14.34 0.28 30.11
C ASP A 61 14.83 0.02 31.53
N THR A 62 16.13 -0.23 31.71
CA THR A 62 16.76 -0.19 33.05
C THR A 62 18.09 0.55 32.97
N VAL A 63 18.16 1.60 33.76
CA VAL A 63 19.35 2.36 34.25
C VAL A 63 19.52 3.77 33.68
N ASN A 64 19.19 4.73 34.55
CA ASN A 64 19.71 6.09 34.56
C ASN A 64 21.24 6.13 34.60
N VAL A 65 21.90 6.88 33.74
CA VAL A 65 23.07 7.70 34.06
C VAL A 65 23.22 8.83 33.03
N SER A 66 23.32 10.05 33.56
CA SER A 66 23.75 11.27 32.89
C SER A 66 25.15 11.13 32.28
N ASP A 67 25.36 11.52 31.03
CA ASP A 67 26.44 12.49 30.76
C ASP A 67 26.37 13.07 29.32
N THR A 68 26.78 14.31 29.28
CA THR A 68 26.88 15.28 28.23
C THR A 68 27.86 14.90 27.12
N SER A 69 27.46 15.05 25.85
CA SER A 69 28.27 15.73 24.83
C SER A 69 27.51 15.83 23.49
N ASP A 70 27.46 17.05 23.01
CA ASP A 70 26.92 17.57 21.76
C ASP A 70 27.70 17.08 20.54
N PRO A 71 27.05 16.76 19.45
CA PRO A 71 27.50 17.25 18.17
C PRO A 71 26.35 17.79 17.25
N SER A 72 26.42 19.10 17.08
CA SER A 72 26.14 19.87 15.86
C SER A 72 24.99 19.43 14.98
N GLU A 73 23.94 20.26 15.03
CA GLU A 73 23.14 20.85 13.96
C GLU A 73 23.14 20.09 12.63
N ARG A 74 22.05 19.35 12.41
CA ARG A 74 21.44 19.26 11.10
C ARG A 74 20.08 19.95 11.16
N ASN A 75 20.03 21.17 10.66
CA ASN A 75 18.81 21.87 10.30
C ASN A 75 18.06 21.07 9.24
N GLY A 76 17.15 20.22 9.69
CA GLY A 76 16.04 19.71 8.93
C GLY A 76 14.80 20.30 9.56
N SER A 77 14.35 21.46 9.06
CA SER A 77 13.06 22.06 9.38
C SER A 77 11.95 21.19 8.82
N GLY A 78 11.71 20.03 9.41
CA GLY A 78 10.48 19.26 9.28
C GLY A 78 9.63 19.62 10.49
N SER A 79 8.54 20.33 10.29
CA SER A 79 7.63 20.73 11.34
C SER A 79 7.10 19.49 12.07
N GLU A 80 7.49 19.27 13.31
CA GLU A 80 6.93 18.25 14.21
C GLU A 80 5.43 18.45 14.48
N ASP A 81 4.86 19.58 14.06
CA ASP A 81 3.46 19.95 14.28
C ASP A 81 2.44 19.31 13.33
N SER A 82 2.86 18.64 12.25
CA SER A 82 1.91 18.10 11.26
C SER A 82 1.34 16.71 11.59
N GLU A 83 1.94 15.97 12.52
CA GLU A 83 1.53 14.59 12.84
C GLU A 83 0.42 14.50 13.91
N THR A 84 0.16 15.58 14.64
CA THR A 84 -0.87 15.62 15.70
C THR A 84 -2.11 16.42 15.32
N ALA A 85 -2.12 17.04 14.13
CA ALA A 85 -3.24 17.82 13.67
C ALA A 85 -4.47 16.94 13.38
N VAL A 86 -5.64 17.39 13.85
CA VAL A 86 -6.91 16.76 13.53
C VAL A 86 -7.11 16.76 12.02
N TYR A 87 -7.47 15.60 11.46
CA TYR A 87 -7.67 15.43 10.03
C TYR A 87 -9.16 15.27 9.70
N LYS A 88 -9.75 16.27 9.09
CA LYS A 88 -11.17 16.29 8.69
C LYS A 88 -11.25 16.48 7.19
N ALA A 89 -11.72 15.46 6.47
CA ALA A 89 -11.72 15.42 5.02
C ALA A 89 -13.08 15.08 4.43
N TYR A 90 -13.31 15.58 3.23
CA TYR A 90 -14.36 15.15 2.32
C TYR A 90 -13.73 14.40 1.15
N ALA A 91 -14.21 13.19 0.87
CA ALA A 91 -13.69 12.37 -0.22
C ALA A 91 -14.53 12.55 -1.49
N LEU A 92 -13.87 12.90 -2.60
CA LEU A 92 -14.47 12.98 -3.92
C LEU A 92 -14.48 11.60 -4.61
N LYS A 93 -15.24 11.49 -5.69
CA LYS A 93 -15.32 10.30 -6.52
C LYS A 93 -14.36 10.39 -7.71
N ALA A 94 -13.91 9.25 -8.24
CA ALA A 94 -13.07 9.21 -9.44
C ALA A 94 -13.73 9.89 -10.65
N THR A 95 -15.05 9.86 -10.73
CA THR A 95 -15.82 10.56 -11.78
C THR A 95 -15.70 12.08 -11.72
N ASP A 96 -15.36 12.64 -10.55
CA ASP A 96 -15.19 14.09 -10.37
C ASP A 96 -13.84 14.56 -10.93
N LEU A 97 -12.90 13.63 -11.19
CA LEU A 97 -11.61 13.91 -11.82
C LEU A 97 -11.62 13.81 -13.36
N LYS A 98 -12.79 13.73 -13.98
CA LYS A 98 -12.92 13.60 -15.44
C LYS A 98 -12.30 14.78 -16.19
N ASN A 99 -12.48 15.98 -15.69
CA ASN A 99 -11.91 17.24 -16.19
C ASN A 99 -11.99 18.31 -15.08
N ILE A 100 -11.40 19.48 -15.33
CA ILE A 100 -11.34 20.55 -14.33
C ILE A 100 -12.72 21.11 -13.96
N ASP A 101 -13.66 21.18 -14.92
CA ASP A 101 -15.02 21.66 -14.67
C ASP A 101 -15.79 20.68 -13.75
N ALA A 102 -15.60 19.38 -13.94
CA ALA A 102 -16.21 18.36 -13.08
C ALA A 102 -15.62 18.42 -11.66
N LEU A 103 -14.31 18.65 -11.53
CA LEU A 103 -13.64 18.83 -10.24
C LEU A 103 -14.18 20.08 -9.53
N ASN A 104 -14.22 21.23 -10.19
CA ASN A 104 -14.74 22.47 -9.62
C ASN A 104 -16.20 22.31 -9.18
N ALA A 105 -17.04 21.72 -10.03
CA ALA A 105 -18.44 21.44 -9.69
C ALA A 105 -18.57 20.46 -8.50
N ALA A 106 -17.63 19.56 -8.30
CA ALA A 106 -17.61 18.68 -7.13
C ALA A 106 -17.19 19.43 -5.87
N LEU A 107 -16.19 20.30 -5.95
CA LEU A 107 -15.76 21.18 -4.86
C LEU A 107 -16.89 22.10 -4.37
N ASP A 108 -17.65 22.68 -5.29
CA ASP A 108 -18.82 23.54 -4.98
C ASP A 108 -19.96 22.77 -4.27
N ARG A 109 -20.03 21.45 -4.44
CA ARG A 109 -21.05 20.59 -3.79
C ARG A 109 -20.63 20.04 -2.44
N ILE A 110 -19.42 20.32 -1.98
CA ILE A 110 -18.99 19.85 -0.65
C ILE A 110 -19.94 20.45 0.39
N PRO A 111 -20.57 19.63 1.25
CA PRO A 111 -21.48 20.14 2.27
C PRO A 111 -20.75 21.12 3.19
N ALA A 112 -21.46 22.18 3.61
CA ALA A 112 -20.96 23.15 4.59
C ALA A 112 -20.86 22.50 5.98
N VAL A 113 -20.01 21.50 6.13
CA VAL A 113 -19.72 20.82 7.39
C VAL A 113 -18.63 21.57 8.12
N THR A 114 -18.91 22.00 9.32
CA THR A 114 -17.93 22.71 10.14
C THR A 114 -16.67 21.89 10.33
N GLY A 115 -15.54 22.45 9.91
CA GLY A 115 -14.21 21.91 10.18
C GLY A 115 -13.65 20.97 9.12
N ILE A 116 -14.27 20.79 7.95
CA ILE A 116 -13.59 20.15 6.81
C ILE A 116 -12.44 21.07 6.36
N GLU A 117 -11.24 20.53 6.39
CA GLU A 117 -10.02 21.22 5.97
C GLU A 117 -9.39 20.59 4.74
N PHE A 118 -9.65 19.33 4.48
CA PHE A 118 -9.04 18.58 3.39
C PHE A 118 -10.08 18.08 2.39
N VAL A 119 -9.69 18.06 1.13
CA VAL A 119 -10.40 17.34 0.07
C VAL A 119 -9.53 16.19 -0.39
N GLU A 120 -10.05 15.00 -0.25
CA GLU A 120 -9.40 13.78 -0.71
C GLU A 120 -9.89 13.43 -2.12
N VAL A 121 -8.93 13.18 -3.01
CA VAL A 121 -9.19 12.74 -4.38
C VAL A 121 -8.64 11.33 -4.61
N PRO A 122 -9.41 10.44 -5.25
CA PRO A 122 -8.99 9.06 -5.54
C PRO A 122 -8.08 9.03 -6.78
N LEU A 123 -6.78 9.22 -6.55
CA LEU A 123 -5.77 9.33 -7.63
C LEU A 123 -5.41 7.97 -8.23
N LYS A 124 -5.30 6.92 -7.40
CA LYS A 124 -5.17 5.53 -7.85
C LYS A 124 -6.12 4.66 -7.04
N VAL A 125 -6.99 3.92 -7.73
CA VAL A 125 -8.03 3.13 -7.09
C VAL A 125 -7.76 1.63 -7.18
N SER A 126 -8.48 0.84 -6.39
CA SER A 126 -8.46 -0.62 -6.46
C SER A 126 -8.72 -1.11 -7.89
N GLY A 127 -7.95 -2.11 -8.32
CA GLY A 127 -7.93 -2.61 -9.69
C GLY A 127 -6.82 -2.01 -10.55
N GLY A 128 -6.19 -0.88 -10.13
CA GLY A 128 -4.97 -0.31 -10.72
C GLY A 128 -5.16 0.97 -11.51
N ASN A 129 -6.40 1.44 -11.73
CA ASN A 129 -6.64 2.65 -12.53
C ASN A 129 -6.16 3.92 -11.83
N ILE A 130 -5.52 4.82 -12.60
CA ILE A 130 -4.99 6.12 -12.18
C ILE A 130 -5.80 7.24 -12.85
N TYR A 131 -6.37 8.14 -12.07
CA TYR A 131 -7.28 9.18 -12.55
C TYR A 131 -6.64 10.57 -12.69
N TYR A 132 -5.36 10.59 -12.95
CA TYR A 132 -4.62 11.80 -13.33
C TYR A 132 -3.59 11.46 -14.43
N LYS A 133 -3.03 12.46 -15.07
CA LYS A 133 -1.97 12.29 -16.08
C LYS A 133 -0.65 11.97 -15.39
N SER A 134 -0.40 10.69 -15.15
CA SER A 134 0.84 10.22 -14.52
C SER A 134 2.00 10.20 -15.51
N GLY A 135 3.20 10.58 -15.02
CA GLY A 135 4.48 10.43 -15.72
C GLY A 135 5.21 9.14 -15.37
N VAL A 136 4.66 8.29 -14.51
CA VAL A 136 5.27 6.99 -14.17
C VAL A 136 5.21 6.04 -15.37
N GLN A 137 6.36 5.65 -15.90
CA GLN A 137 6.45 4.86 -17.13
C GLN A 137 5.67 3.54 -17.05
N LEU A 138 5.81 2.79 -15.95
CA LEU A 138 5.08 1.53 -15.76
C LEU A 138 3.56 1.71 -15.75
N ALA A 139 3.05 2.87 -15.26
CA ALA A 139 1.62 3.18 -15.30
C ALA A 139 1.11 3.33 -16.74
N SER A 140 1.93 3.93 -17.60
CA SER A 140 1.64 4.07 -19.03
C SER A 140 1.72 2.71 -19.74
N ASP A 141 2.76 1.94 -19.46
CA ASP A 141 3.02 0.65 -20.10
C ASP A 141 1.92 -0.38 -19.79
N CYS A 142 1.39 -0.39 -18.57
CA CYS A 142 0.29 -1.28 -18.17
C CYS A 142 -1.11 -0.68 -18.41
N HIS A 143 -1.21 0.45 -19.12
CA HIS A 143 -2.45 1.14 -19.44
C HIS A 143 -3.29 1.54 -18.21
N ALA A 144 -2.62 1.85 -17.08
CA ALA A 144 -3.29 2.24 -15.84
C ALA A 144 -3.84 3.68 -15.91
N VAL A 145 -3.23 4.57 -16.70
CA VAL A 145 -3.59 5.99 -16.76
C VAL A 145 -4.91 6.19 -17.49
N GLN A 146 -5.93 6.63 -16.77
CA GLN A 146 -7.27 6.94 -17.29
C GLN A 146 -7.59 8.44 -17.20
N GLY A 147 -6.90 9.16 -16.31
CA GLY A 147 -7.11 10.59 -16.10
C GLY A 147 -6.31 11.45 -17.06
N SER A 148 -6.81 12.66 -17.33
CA SER A 148 -6.17 13.68 -18.17
C SER A 148 -5.71 14.90 -17.40
N LEU A 149 -6.22 15.12 -16.17
CA LEU A 149 -5.82 16.24 -15.31
C LEU A 149 -4.37 16.09 -14.86
N VAL A 150 -3.65 17.19 -14.84
CA VAL A 150 -2.32 17.25 -14.24
C VAL A 150 -2.46 17.44 -12.72
N LEU A 151 -1.59 16.82 -11.93
CA LEU A 151 -1.67 16.93 -10.47
C LEU A 151 -1.62 18.36 -9.95
N SER A 152 -0.81 19.23 -10.58
CA SER A 152 -0.75 20.66 -10.21
C SER A 152 -2.08 21.39 -10.38
N ASP A 153 -2.86 21.04 -11.41
CA ASP A 153 -4.16 21.67 -11.66
C ASP A 153 -5.18 21.22 -10.61
N ILE A 154 -5.11 19.93 -10.20
CA ILE A 154 -5.94 19.39 -9.11
C ILE A 154 -5.61 20.10 -7.79
N VAL A 155 -4.32 20.23 -7.45
CA VAL A 155 -3.86 20.95 -6.26
C VAL A 155 -4.36 22.39 -6.26
N THR A 156 -4.15 23.12 -7.37
CA THR A 156 -4.58 24.52 -7.50
C THR A 156 -6.09 24.65 -7.31
N ALA A 157 -6.90 23.80 -7.96
CA ALA A 157 -8.35 23.87 -7.83
C ALA A 157 -8.83 23.65 -6.39
N ILE A 158 -8.20 22.72 -5.66
CA ILE A 158 -8.53 22.43 -4.26
C ILE A 158 -8.10 23.59 -3.34
N ASP A 159 -6.89 24.14 -3.55
CA ASP A 159 -6.37 25.27 -2.79
C ASP A 159 -7.22 26.52 -3.03
N ASP A 160 -7.62 26.81 -4.28
CA ASP A 160 -8.48 27.93 -4.65
C ASP A 160 -9.88 27.82 -4.03
N ALA A 161 -10.38 26.60 -3.82
CA ALA A 161 -11.63 26.34 -3.10
C ALA A 161 -11.48 26.45 -1.56
N GLY A 162 -10.27 26.74 -1.06
CA GLY A 162 -9.99 26.93 0.37
C GLY A 162 -9.73 25.66 1.16
N TYR A 163 -9.43 24.54 0.48
CA TYR A 163 -9.14 23.26 1.11
C TYR A 163 -7.68 22.87 0.91
N LYS A 164 -7.20 21.91 1.71
CA LYS A 164 -5.88 21.27 1.55
C LYS A 164 -6.02 19.99 0.71
N PRO A 165 -5.17 19.76 -0.31
CA PRO A 165 -5.27 18.57 -1.13
C PRO A 165 -4.76 17.31 -0.40
N ALA A 166 -5.56 16.24 -0.46
CA ALA A 166 -5.20 14.91 -0.03
C ALA A 166 -5.44 13.90 -1.17
N GLY A 167 -4.59 12.88 -1.27
CA GLY A 167 -4.69 11.86 -2.32
C GLY A 167 -4.91 10.46 -1.75
N LEU A 168 -5.82 9.69 -2.35
CA LEU A 168 -6.00 8.26 -2.06
C LEU A 168 -5.24 7.44 -3.12
N VAL A 169 -4.43 6.48 -2.65
CA VAL A 169 -3.64 5.56 -3.46
C VAL A 169 -3.88 4.13 -3.01
N SER A 170 -4.56 3.32 -3.83
CA SER A 170 -4.63 1.87 -3.64
C SER A 170 -3.29 1.24 -4.00
N ALA A 171 -2.70 0.48 -3.08
CA ALA A 171 -1.37 -0.09 -3.25
C ALA A 171 -1.41 -1.43 -4.03
N PHE A 172 -1.67 -2.55 -3.34
CA PHE A 172 -1.46 -3.88 -3.91
C PHE A 172 -2.71 -4.49 -4.59
N ASN A 173 -3.89 -3.90 -4.41
CA ASN A 173 -5.07 -4.30 -5.20
C ASN A 173 -5.00 -3.67 -6.60
N ASP A 174 -4.07 -4.16 -7.40
CA ASP A 174 -3.81 -3.72 -8.76
C ASP A 174 -3.66 -4.95 -9.66
N SER A 175 -4.47 -5.01 -10.70
CA SER A 175 -4.46 -6.13 -11.64
C SER A 175 -3.84 -5.79 -13.00
N LEU A 176 -3.43 -4.54 -13.21
CA LEU A 176 -2.96 -4.06 -14.50
C LEU A 176 -1.47 -4.37 -14.70
N LEU A 177 -0.63 -3.97 -13.76
CA LEU A 177 0.80 -4.25 -13.86
C LEU A 177 1.12 -5.76 -13.83
N PRO A 178 0.48 -6.62 -13.01
CA PRO A 178 0.71 -8.06 -13.08
C PRO A 178 0.28 -8.72 -14.40
N LYS A 179 -0.66 -8.14 -15.13
CA LYS A 179 -1.02 -8.60 -16.49
C LYS A 179 0.07 -8.27 -17.51
N LEU A 180 0.80 -7.18 -17.31
CA LEU A 180 1.93 -6.80 -18.15
C LEU A 180 3.18 -7.63 -17.81
N ASP A 181 3.51 -7.73 -16.51
CA ASP A 181 4.62 -8.54 -16.00
C ASP A 181 4.15 -9.40 -14.83
N LYS A 182 3.99 -10.71 -15.10
CA LYS A 182 3.53 -11.67 -14.09
C LYS A 182 4.39 -11.74 -12.84
N ASN A 183 5.68 -11.35 -12.92
CA ASN A 183 6.60 -11.37 -11.79
C ASN A 183 6.32 -10.25 -10.78
N THR A 184 5.45 -9.32 -11.11
CA THR A 184 4.94 -8.29 -10.20
C THR A 184 3.72 -8.75 -9.41
N GLY A 185 3.14 -9.90 -9.77
CA GLY A 185 2.01 -10.53 -9.09
C GLY A 185 2.43 -11.76 -8.30
N TYR A 186 1.43 -12.40 -7.68
CA TYR A 186 1.64 -13.68 -7.00
C TYR A 186 1.79 -14.81 -8.03
N LEU A 187 2.80 -15.64 -7.85
CA LEU A 187 3.02 -16.84 -8.66
C LEU A 187 2.81 -18.09 -7.81
N VAL A 188 2.16 -19.09 -8.36
CA VAL A 188 2.13 -20.42 -7.74
C VAL A 188 3.49 -21.11 -7.90
N LYS A 189 3.75 -22.17 -7.12
CA LYS A 189 5.04 -22.91 -7.13
C LYS A 189 5.47 -23.40 -8.50
N THR A 190 4.53 -23.59 -9.44
CA THR A 190 4.81 -23.97 -10.84
C THR A 190 5.22 -22.77 -11.72
N GLY A 191 5.18 -21.54 -11.22
CA GLY A 191 5.52 -20.31 -11.93
C GLY A 191 4.38 -19.72 -12.78
N GLU A 192 3.16 -20.23 -12.63
CA GLU A 192 1.96 -19.63 -13.20
C GLU A 192 1.44 -18.50 -12.31
N GLN A 193 0.70 -17.56 -12.91
CA GLN A 193 0.15 -16.44 -12.18
C GLN A 193 -1.08 -16.89 -11.36
N TRP A 194 -1.09 -16.55 -10.07
CA TRP A 194 -2.25 -16.70 -9.22
C TRP A 194 -3.28 -15.60 -9.50
N ILE A 195 -4.56 -15.94 -9.44
CA ILE A 195 -5.69 -15.02 -9.55
C ILE A 195 -6.68 -15.27 -8.40
N ASP A 196 -7.36 -14.22 -7.96
CA ASP A 196 -8.23 -14.21 -6.79
C ASP A 196 -9.52 -15.05 -6.95
N ASN A 197 -9.87 -15.41 -8.18
CA ASN A 197 -11.00 -16.28 -8.50
C ASN A 197 -10.69 -17.07 -9.78
N THR A 198 -11.63 -17.91 -10.24
CA THR A 198 -11.49 -18.56 -11.55
C THR A 198 -11.58 -17.52 -12.67
N GLN A 199 -10.99 -17.84 -13.81
CA GLN A 199 -11.01 -16.95 -14.98
C GLN A 199 -12.44 -16.69 -15.45
N GLU A 200 -13.32 -17.71 -15.40
CA GLU A 200 -14.73 -17.63 -15.77
C GLU A 200 -15.54 -16.74 -14.82
N ALA A 201 -15.12 -16.66 -13.55
CA ALA A 201 -15.69 -15.78 -12.54
C ALA A 201 -15.04 -14.39 -12.50
N GLY A 202 -14.20 -14.06 -13.49
CA GLY A 202 -13.54 -12.77 -13.60
C GLY A 202 -12.36 -12.58 -12.65
N GLY A 203 -11.69 -13.68 -12.26
CA GLY A 203 -10.51 -13.66 -11.42
C GLY A 203 -9.39 -12.76 -11.94
N ARG A 204 -8.74 -12.04 -11.05
CA ARG A 204 -7.71 -11.05 -11.38
C ARG A 204 -6.44 -11.30 -10.56
N PRO A 205 -5.27 -11.06 -11.16
CA PRO A 205 -4.02 -11.05 -10.41
C PRO A 205 -3.96 -9.80 -9.51
N TRP A 206 -3.14 -9.87 -8.47
CA TRP A 206 -2.84 -8.77 -7.58
C TRP A 206 -1.34 -8.50 -7.57
N LEU A 207 -0.94 -7.24 -7.32
CA LEU A 207 0.46 -6.91 -7.03
C LEU A 207 0.92 -7.62 -5.77
N THR A 208 2.17 -8.08 -5.77
CA THR A 208 2.77 -8.67 -4.58
C THR A 208 3.79 -7.73 -3.94
N PRO A 209 3.76 -7.54 -2.62
CA PRO A 209 4.77 -6.75 -1.90
C PRO A 209 6.15 -7.43 -1.87
N TYR A 210 6.24 -8.70 -2.28
CA TYR A 210 7.52 -9.41 -2.43
C TYR A 210 8.29 -9.03 -3.71
N SER A 211 7.65 -8.34 -4.65
CA SER A 211 8.30 -7.84 -5.86
C SER A 211 8.80 -6.40 -5.65
N SER A 212 10.11 -6.19 -5.76
CA SER A 212 10.68 -4.84 -5.69
C SER A 212 10.15 -3.92 -6.79
N THR A 213 9.84 -4.47 -7.97
CA THR A 213 9.20 -3.72 -9.06
C THR A 213 7.82 -3.21 -8.64
N SER A 214 7.00 -4.06 -7.99
CA SER A 214 5.67 -3.68 -7.49
C SER A 214 5.75 -2.60 -6.42
N VAL A 215 6.65 -2.77 -5.45
CA VAL A 215 6.83 -1.80 -4.35
C VAL A 215 7.36 -0.47 -4.89
N ASN A 216 8.34 -0.49 -5.80
CA ASN A 216 8.85 0.75 -6.40
C ASN A 216 7.81 1.44 -7.28
N TYR A 217 7.01 0.71 -8.05
CA TYR A 217 5.92 1.26 -8.86
C TYR A 217 4.93 2.07 -8.01
N ILE A 218 4.46 1.53 -6.90
CA ILE A 218 3.58 2.27 -5.97
C ILE A 218 4.34 3.43 -5.33
N GLY A 219 5.59 3.22 -4.92
CA GLY A 219 6.43 4.27 -4.36
C GLY A 219 6.68 5.43 -5.33
N ASP A 220 6.84 5.18 -6.62
CA ASP A 220 7.01 6.21 -7.65
C ASP A 220 5.72 7.04 -7.82
N ILE A 221 4.55 6.40 -7.77
CA ILE A 221 3.25 7.08 -7.76
C ILE A 221 3.10 7.97 -6.51
N VAL A 222 3.45 7.45 -5.32
CA VAL A 222 3.45 8.23 -4.07
C VAL A 222 4.38 9.45 -4.18
N THR A 223 5.58 9.26 -4.74
CA THR A 223 6.55 10.34 -4.97
C THR A 223 5.99 11.41 -5.91
N GLU A 224 5.39 11.00 -7.02
CA GLU A 224 4.80 11.91 -8.00
C GLU A 224 3.70 12.77 -7.35
N ILE A 225 2.79 12.16 -6.59
CA ILE A 225 1.70 12.85 -5.88
C ILE A 225 2.26 13.81 -4.81
N ALA A 226 3.21 13.35 -4.00
CA ALA A 226 3.83 14.18 -2.96
C ALA A 226 4.55 15.38 -3.54
N SER A 227 5.32 15.18 -4.62
CA SER A 227 6.07 16.25 -5.30
C SER A 227 5.16 17.29 -5.94
N ALA A 228 3.92 16.94 -6.27
CA ALA A 228 2.93 17.88 -6.81
C ALA A 228 2.30 18.81 -5.76
N GLY A 229 2.57 18.60 -4.47
CA GLY A 229 2.12 19.49 -3.39
C GLY A 229 0.92 18.97 -2.57
N PHE A 230 0.51 17.73 -2.76
CA PHE A 230 -0.47 17.11 -1.87
C PHE A 230 0.06 17.10 -0.43
N LYS A 231 -0.79 17.49 0.52
CA LYS A 231 -0.40 17.62 1.95
C LYS A 231 -0.50 16.31 2.69
N LYS A 232 -1.39 15.42 2.24
CA LYS A 232 -1.61 14.10 2.83
C LYS A 232 -1.84 13.06 1.74
N ILE A 233 -1.30 11.87 1.95
CA ILE A 233 -1.55 10.70 1.10
C ILE A 233 -2.11 9.58 1.99
N ILE A 234 -3.22 9.01 1.58
CA ILE A 234 -3.79 7.82 2.22
C ILE A 234 -3.50 6.63 1.30
N CYS A 235 -2.76 5.64 1.81
CA CYS A 235 -2.51 4.40 1.12
C CYS A 235 -3.49 3.32 1.60
N SER A 236 -4.41 2.91 0.75
CA SER A 236 -5.29 1.77 0.95
C SER A 236 -4.72 0.50 0.34
N ASP A 237 -5.34 -0.64 0.62
CA ASP A 237 -4.96 -1.94 0.06
C ASP A 237 -3.47 -2.31 0.29
N ILE A 238 -2.88 -1.86 1.41
CA ILE A 238 -1.61 -2.39 1.89
C ILE A 238 -1.93 -3.70 2.65
N SER A 239 -2.38 -4.68 1.90
CA SER A 239 -2.86 -5.95 2.42
C SER A 239 -2.57 -7.08 1.45
N TYR A 240 -2.63 -8.31 1.94
CA TYR A 240 -2.70 -9.49 1.11
C TYR A 240 -4.12 -9.71 0.60
N PRO A 241 -4.30 -10.33 -0.58
CA PRO A 241 -5.61 -10.83 -0.97
C PRO A 241 -6.09 -11.92 0.00
N ASP A 242 -7.40 -12.13 0.06
CA ASP A 242 -8.02 -13.21 0.83
C ASP A 242 -7.68 -14.57 0.21
N PHE A 243 -6.51 -15.10 0.55
CA PHE A 243 -6.10 -16.44 0.10
C PHE A 243 -6.97 -17.51 0.74
N ARG A 244 -7.58 -18.36 -0.09
CA ARG A 244 -8.25 -19.57 0.39
C ARG A 244 -7.21 -20.56 0.93
N LYS A 245 -7.60 -21.43 1.86
CA LYS A 245 -6.67 -22.45 2.40
C LYS A 245 -6.01 -23.28 1.29
N VAL A 246 -6.76 -23.62 0.23
CA VAL A 246 -6.23 -24.37 -0.92
C VAL A 246 -5.21 -23.54 -1.71
N ASP A 247 -5.35 -22.23 -1.78
CA ASP A 247 -4.39 -21.38 -2.51
C ASP A 247 -3.01 -21.44 -1.85
N LEU A 248 -2.96 -21.43 -0.50
CA LEU A 248 -1.71 -21.49 0.28
C LEU A 248 -0.92 -22.80 0.07
N GLU A 249 -1.55 -23.86 -0.41
CA GLU A 249 -0.84 -25.11 -0.76
C GLU A 249 -0.01 -24.97 -2.05
N TYR A 250 -0.47 -24.13 -2.97
CA TYR A 250 0.17 -23.91 -4.26
C TYR A 250 1.05 -22.64 -4.30
N LEU A 251 0.80 -21.69 -3.40
CA LEU A 251 1.59 -20.48 -3.27
C LEU A 251 2.91 -20.75 -2.52
N PRO A 252 3.93 -19.88 -2.68
CA PRO A 252 5.18 -19.95 -1.94
C PRO A 252 4.95 -19.99 -0.42
N ASP A 253 5.79 -20.74 0.29
CA ASP A 253 5.64 -20.99 1.73
C ASP A 253 5.77 -19.73 2.59
N GLU A 254 6.43 -18.68 2.06
CA GLU A 254 6.55 -17.36 2.69
C GLU A 254 5.19 -16.72 2.97
N LEU A 255 4.17 -16.99 2.12
CA LEU A 255 2.82 -16.44 2.29
C LEU A 255 2.04 -17.11 3.43
N ALA A 256 2.41 -18.31 3.82
CA ALA A 256 1.88 -18.99 4.99
C ALA A 256 2.60 -18.59 6.30
N ASN A 257 3.68 -17.79 6.21
CA ASN A 257 4.48 -17.37 7.35
C ASN A 257 3.70 -16.35 8.19
N LYS A 258 3.64 -16.56 9.51
CA LYS A 258 3.02 -15.63 10.47
C LYS A 258 3.69 -14.25 10.50
N LYS A 259 4.93 -14.13 9.99
CA LYS A 259 5.67 -12.87 9.93
C LYS A 259 5.56 -12.15 8.58
N ARG A 260 4.64 -12.56 7.71
CA ARG A 260 4.43 -11.93 6.40
C ARG A 260 4.08 -10.44 6.52
N PHE A 261 3.52 -9.99 7.66
CA PHE A 261 3.25 -8.58 7.95
C PHE A 261 4.51 -7.71 7.80
N GLN A 262 5.72 -8.23 8.06
CA GLN A 262 6.97 -7.48 7.94
C GLN A 262 7.21 -6.96 6.52
N VAL A 263 6.76 -7.68 5.51
CA VAL A 263 6.89 -7.29 4.11
C VAL A 263 5.95 -6.11 3.79
N LEU A 264 4.70 -6.17 4.27
CA LEU A 264 3.75 -5.05 4.15
C LEU A 264 4.23 -3.81 4.91
N THR A 265 4.73 -4.00 6.13
CA THR A 265 5.31 -2.93 6.95
C THR A 265 6.49 -2.25 6.24
N SER A 266 7.39 -3.04 5.64
CA SER A 266 8.53 -2.50 4.90
C SER A 266 8.08 -1.66 3.69
N ALA A 267 7.07 -2.12 2.96
CA ALA A 267 6.50 -1.37 1.84
C ALA A 267 5.82 -0.07 2.32
N ALA A 268 5.02 -0.13 3.38
CA ALA A 268 4.36 1.04 3.96
C ALA A 268 5.38 2.10 4.43
N ASN A 269 6.46 1.67 5.09
CA ASN A 269 7.53 2.57 5.53
C ASN A 269 8.27 3.21 4.34
N LEU A 270 8.52 2.46 3.26
CA LEU A 270 9.09 3.03 2.05
C LEU A 270 8.17 4.11 1.43
N PHE A 271 6.86 3.86 1.38
CA PHE A 271 5.90 4.85 0.88
C PHE A 271 5.85 6.09 1.77
N TYR A 272 5.89 5.91 3.10
CA TYR A 272 5.99 6.99 4.07
C TYR A 272 7.22 7.84 3.85
N ASP A 273 8.41 7.24 3.77
CA ASP A 273 9.68 7.95 3.57
C ASP A 273 9.65 8.75 2.25
N ARG A 274 9.08 8.18 1.18
CA ARG A 274 8.93 8.87 -0.11
C ARG A 274 7.98 10.06 -0.01
N ALA A 275 6.88 9.97 0.71
CA ALA A 275 5.95 11.07 0.91
C ALA A 275 6.57 12.21 1.73
N VAL A 276 7.19 11.88 2.87
CA VAL A 276 7.78 12.85 3.80
C VAL A 276 8.93 13.63 3.16
N ASN A 277 9.71 13.03 2.27
CA ASN A 277 10.79 13.72 1.55
C ASN A 277 10.30 14.92 0.71
N TYR A 278 9.00 14.99 0.40
CA TYR A 278 8.38 16.11 -0.31
C TYR A 278 7.40 16.90 0.57
N GLY A 279 7.44 16.70 1.90
CA GLY A 279 6.61 17.44 2.85
C GLY A 279 5.15 16.99 2.91
N SER A 280 4.84 15.79 2.41
CA SER A 280 3.53 15.15 2.54
C SER A 280 3.53 14.23 3.75
N SER A 281 2.42 14.18 4.51
CA SER A 281 2.20 13.09 5.47
C SER A 281 1.57 11.89 4.78
N LEU A 282 1.79 10.67 5.32
CA LEU A 282 1.17 9.45 4.81
C LEU A 282 0.44 8.72 5.92
N SER A 283 -0.76 8.24 5.62
CA SER A 283 -1.55 7.34 6.47
C SER A 283 -1.79 6.02 5.76
N VAL A 284 -1.86 4.95 6.52
CA VAL A 284 -2.27 3.62 6.03
C VAL A 284 -3.75 3.42 6.32
N GLU A 285 -4.52 3.00 5.32
CA GLU A 285 -5.92 2.64 5.49
C GLU A 285 -6.09 1.14 5.65
N ILE A 286 -6.90 0.75 6.62
CA ILE A 286 -7.28 -0.63 6.90
C ILE A 286 -8.81 -0.76 6.81
N SER A 287 -9.27 -1.84 6.19
CA SER A 287 -10.69 -2.15 6.13
C SER A 287 -11.24 -2.48 7.52
N GLY A 288 -12.38 -1.88 7.89
CA GLY A 288 -13.06 -2.19 9.13
C GLY A 288 -13.50 -3.66 9.21
N THR A 289 -13.88 -4.26 8.07
CA THR A 289 -14.23 -5.70 8.04
C THR A 289 -13.04 -6.59 8.35
N ASP A 290 -11.82 -6.22 7.93
CA ASP A 290 -10.61 -6.97 8.23
C ASP A 290 -10.27 -6.89 9.73
N ILE A 291 -10.49 -5.73 10.36
CA ILE A 291 -10.34 -5.58 11.81
C ILE A 291 -11.28 -6.54 12.55
N LEU A 292 -12.53 -6.64 12.13
CA LEU A 292 -13.52 -7.54 12.75
C LEU A 292 -13.16 -9.01 12.52
N LYS A 293 -12.69 -9.36 11.32
CA LYS A 293 -12.24 -10.73 10.98
C LYS A 293 -10.93 -11.12 11.68
N GLY A 294 -10.16 -10.14 12.17
CA GLY A 294 -8.80 -10.38 12.69
C GLY A 294 -7.78 -10.63 11.58
N ASN A 295 -8.05 -10.15 10.37
CA ASN A 295 -7.15 -10.24 9.22
C ASN A 295 -6.40 -8.92 9.02
N THR A 296 -5.53 -8.59 9.97
CA THR A 296 -4.90 -7.28 10.08
C THR A 296 -3.39 -7.40 10.21
N ASP A 297 -2.76 -7.96 9.18
CA ASP A 297 -1.31 -8.12 9.14
C ASP A 297 -0.51 -6.86 9.55
N LEU A 298 -1.08 -5.65 9.36
CA LEU A 298 -0.44 -4.39 9.75
C LEU A 298 -0.75 -3.91 11.17
N ILE A 299 -1.93 -4.25 11.72
CA ILE A 299 -2.35 -3.83 13.07
C ILE A 299 -1.74 -4.72 14.16
N ASP A 300 -1.55 -6.01 13.89
CA ASP A 300 -1.08 -6.97 14.88
C ASP A 300 0.33 -6.62 15.42
N GLU A 301 1.12 -5.86 14.63
CA GLU A 301 2.44 -5.39 15.05
C GLU A 301 2.66 -3.91 14.68
N PRO A 302 1.87 -2.99 15.26
CA PRO A 302 1.89 -1.56 14.90
C PRO A 302 3.23 -0.88 15.20
N LEU A 303 4.05 -1.44 16.09
CA LEU A 303 5.37 -0.89 16.48
C LEU A 303 6.39 -0.91 15.34
N TYR A 304 6.14 -1.66 14.27
CA TYR A 304 7.02 -1.71 13.11
C TYR A 304 6.73 -0.63 12.06
N LEU A 305 5.63 0.13 12.21
CA LEU A 305 5.30 1.21 11.30
C LEU A 305 5.93 2.53 11.74
N ASN A 306 6.64 3.19 10.83
CA ASN A 306 7.01 4.60 10.98
C ASN A 306 5.77 5.50 10.81
N VAL A 307 4.77 5.01 10.12
CA VAL A 307 3.48 5.67 9.92
C VAL A 307 2.73 5.72 11.23
N LYS A 308 2.47 6.92 11.74
CA LYS A 308 1.78 7.13 13.03
C LYS A 308 0.27 7.30 12.88
N SER A 309 -0.22 7.49 11.67
CA SER A 309 -1.64 7.74 11.38
C SER A 309 -2.27 6.56 10.68
N LEU A 310 -3.30 6.00 11.30
CA LEU A 310 -4.11 4.92 10.79
C LEU A 310 -5.47 5.46 10.33
N VAL A 311 -5.93 5.04 9.16
CA VAL A 311 -7.30 5.27 8.69
C VAL A 311 -8.08 3.95 8.80
N VAL A 312 -9.18 3.97 9.50
CA VAL A 312 -10.11 2.83 9.63
C VAL A 312 -11.31 3.08 8.72
N ASN A 313 -11.44 2.30 7.66
CA ASN A 313 -12.54 2.44 6.71
C ASN A 313 -13.74 1.59 7.13
N ILE A 314 -14.81 2.25 7.53
CA ILE A 314 -16.11 1.65 7.81
C ILE A 314 -16.97 1.81 6.55
N ASN A 315 -16.98 0.78 5.70
CA ASN A 315 -17.87 0.74 4.56
C ASN A 315 -19.25 0.23 4.99
N ILE A 316 -20.22 1.14 5.01
CA ILE A 316 -21.59 0.86 5.51
C ILE A 316 -22.28 -0.21 4.67
N ASP A 317 -22.07 -0.23 3.34
CA ASP A 317 -22.66 -1.24 2.46
C ASP A 317 -22.08 -2.63 2.73
N GLU A 318 -20.79 -2.70 3.01
CA GLU A 318 -20.08 -3.94 3.28
C GLU A 318 -20.49 -4.53 4.63
N ILE A 319 -20.44 -3.75 5.70
CA ILE A 319 -20.83 -4.24 7.04
C ILE A 319 -22.30 -4.59 7.10
N SER A 320 -23.19 -3.95 6.30
CA SER A 320 -24.62 -4.26 6.23
C SER A 320 -24.93 -5.66 5.73
N LYS A 321 -23.99 -6.31 5.05
CA LYS A 321 -24.12 -7.72 4.60
C LYS A 321 -23.83 -8.73 5.72
N GLY A 322 -23.42 -8.23 6.89
CA GLY A 322 -22.88 -9.04 7.97
C GLY A 322 -21.40 -9.37 7.75
N VAL A 323 -20.65 -9.40 8.84
CA VAL A 323 -19.23 -9.76 8.82
C VAL A 323 -19.07 -11.13 9.44
N HIS A 324 -18.71 -12.10 8.58
CA HIS A 324 -18.49 -13.48 8.99
C HIS A 324 -17.05 -13.66 9.46
N THR A 325 -16.89 -14.24 10.65
CA THR A 325 -15.60 -14.69 11.20
C THR A 325 -15.62 -16.19 11.42
N ASP A 326 -14.52 -16.78 11.80
CA ASP A 326 -14.45 -18.23 12.10
C ASP A 326 -15.38 -18.65 13.26
N SER A 327 -15.71 -17.73 14.16
CA SER A 327 -16.45 -18.02 15.41
C SER A 327 -17.83 -17.36 15.50
N THR A 328 -18.10 -16.32 14.74
CA THR A 328 -19.35 -15.56 14.87
C THR A 328 -19.68 -14.78 13.59
N VAL A 329 -20.92 -14.31 13.52
CA VAL A 329 -21.39 -13.37 12.50
C VAL A 329 -21.76 -12.07 13.21
N TYR A 330 -21.14 -10.99 12.82
CA TYR A 330 -21.53 -9.65 13.28
C TYR A 330 -22.55 -9.08 12.30
N GLU A 331 -23.77 -8.90 12.79
CA GLU A 331 -24.84 -8.28 12.01
C GLU A 331 -24.93 -6.79 12.34
N PHE A 332 -25.13 -5.95 11.31
CA PHE A 332 -25.26 -4.51 11.43
C PHE A 332 -26.60 -4.07 10.84
N THR A 333 -27.50 -3.64 11.70
CA THR A 333 -28.85 -3.21 11.33
C THR A 333 -29.09 -1.75 11.71
N GLY A 334 -30.13 -1.14 11.18
CA GLY A 334 -30.48 0.25 11.46
C GLY A 334 -29.83 1.24 10.49
N THR A 335 -29.74 2.49 10.91
CA THR A 335 -29.14 3.60 10.16
C THR A 335 -27.63 3.47 10.03
N ALA A 336 -26.98 4.30 9.22
CA ALA A 336 -25.53 4.37 9.17
C ALA A 336 -24.93 4.74 10.53
N ALA A 337 -25.59 5.61 11.31
CA ALA A 337 -25.18 5.97 12.65
C ALA A 337 -25.23 4.76 13.61
N ASP A 338 -26.30 3.96 13.59
CA ASP A 338 -26.42 2.75 14.42
C ASP A 338 -25.35 1.73 14.10
N LYS A 339 -25.07 1.53 12.81
CA LYS A 339 -24.04 0.60 12.32
C LYS A 339 -22.64 1.07 12.72
N THR A 340 -22.36 2.36 12.60
CA THR A 340 -21.09 2.98 13.01
C THR A 340 -20.86 2.82 14.50
N ALA A 341 -21.87 3.13 15.33
CA ALA A 341 -21.81 2.96 16.79
C ALA A 341 -21.47 1.50 17.16
N LYS A 342 -22.22 0.55 16.57
CA LYS A 342 -21.97 -0.87 16.80
C LYS A 342 -20.59 -1.31 16.37
N PHE A 343 -20.09 -0.82 15.23
CA PHE A 343 -18.76 -1.13 14.76
C PHE A 343 -17.69 -0.63 15.76
N LEU A 344 -17.77 0.63 16.16
CA LEU A 344 -16.82 1.24 17.10
C LEU A 344 -16.84 0.53 18.46
N GLU A 345 -18.01 0.15 18.96
CA GLU A 345 -18.13 -0.63 20.20
C GLU A 345 -17.44 -2.00 20.09
N LEU A 346 -17.61 -2.71 18.96
CA LEU A 346 -17.00 -4.03 18.74
C LEU A 346 -15.48 -3.96 18.54
N THR A 347 -14.95 -2.83 18.09
CA THR A 347 -13.54 -2.67 17.75
C THR A 347 -12.74 -1.85 18.76
N LYS A 348 -13.38 -1.27 19.79
CA LYS A 348 -12.73 -0.37 20.76
C LYS A 348 -11.47 -0.95 21.41
N ASP A 349 -11.49 -2.23 21.77
CA ASP A 349 -10.32 -2.89 22.40
C ASP A 349 -9.17 -3.12 21.41
N LYS A 350 -9.49 -3.32 20.14
CA LYS A 350 -8.51 -3.47 19.05
C LYS A 350 -7.91 -2.13 18.64
N LEU A 351 -8.66 -1.07 18.78
CA LEU A 351 -8.28 0.30 18.40
C LEU A 351 -7.79 1.14 19.58
N LYS A 352 -7.72 0.60 20.80
CA LYS A 352 -7.35 1.35 22.02
C LYS A 352 -5.99 2.04 21.94
N ASP A 353 -5.05 1.46 21.18
CA ASP A 353 -3.71 2.02 20.98
C ASP A 353 -3.65 3.00 19.79
N TYR A 354 -4.81 3.26 19.15
CA TYR A 354 -5.00 4.12 17.98
C TYR A 354 -6.06 5.20 18.25
N ASP A 355 -6.00 5.85 19.40
CA ASP A 355 -6.87 6.95 19.81
C ASP A 355 -6.90 8.12 18.82
N LYS A 356 -5.86 8.25 18.00
CA LYS A 356 -5.73 9.24 16.93
C LYS A 356 -6.05 8.68 15.53
N ALA A 357 -6.70 7.50 15.46
CA ALA A 357 -7.13 6.96 14.19
C ALA A 357 -8.12 7.92 13.50
N VAL A 358 -8.03 7.97 12.18
CA VAL A 358 -8.99 8.65 11.32
C VAL A 358 -10.08 7.65 10.96
N ILE A 359 -11.34 7.96 11.28
CA ILE A 359 -12.46 7.10 10.90
C ILE A 359 -13.01 7.55 9.54
N ARG A 360 -12.91 6.68 8.55
CA ARG A 360 -13.51 6.88 7.24
C ARG A 360 -14.89 6.24 7.20
N LEU A 361 -15.89 6.98 6.76
CA LEU A 361 -17.23 6.48 6.48
C LEU A 361 -17.47 6.49 4.98
N THR A 362 -17.74 5.32 4.41
CA THR A 362 -18.07 5.14 2.99
C THR A 362 -19.32 4.31 2.81
N GLY A 363 -19.96 4.47 1.64
CA GLY A 363 -21.09 3.65 1.24
C GLY A 363 -21.75 4.24 0.00
N THR A 364 -22.05 3.42 -0.99
CA THR A 364 -22.70 3.84 -2.24
C THR A 364 -24.22 3.88 -2.10
N SER A 365 -24.78 3.10 -1.17
CA SER A 365 -26.22 3.05 -0.86
C SER A 365 -26.65 4.09 0.17
N VAL A 366 -25.69 4.81 0.76
CA VAL A 366 -25.92 5.76 1.85
C VAL A 366 -25.73 7.18 1.34
N GLY A 367 -26.71 8.05 1.55
CA GLY A 367 -26.59 9.46 1.18
C GLY A 367 -25.62 10.22 2.11
N VAL A 368 -25.09 11.33 1.60
CA VAL A 368 -24.14 12.17 2.36
C VAL A 368 -24.74 12.65 3.69
N ASP A 369 -26.01 13.03 3.73
CA ASP A 369 -26.68 13.47 4.96
C ASP A 369 -26.72 12.37 6.04
N GLU A 370 -26.82 11.11 5.64
CA GLU A 370 -26.81 9.98 6.57
C GLU A 370 -25.37 9.69 7.06
N LEU A 371 -24.37 9.83 6.18
CA LEU A 371 -22.95 9.75 6.58
C LEU A 371 -22.58 10.89 7.55
N LEU A 372 -23.13 12.09 7.35
CA LEU A 372 -22.94 13.22 8.26
C LEU A 372 -23.51 12.96 9.65
N LYS A 373 -24.67 12.31 9.76
CA LYS A 373 -25.23 11.89 11.05
C LYS A 373 -24.36 10.80 11.71
N ALA A 374 -23.85 9.86 10.90
CA ALA A 374 -22.94 8.83 11.40
C ALA A 374 -21.59 9.42 11.88
N LYS A 375 -21.14 10.53 11.31
CA LYS A 375 -19.95 11.27 11.76
C LYS A 375 -20.10 11.79 13.19
N GLU A 376 -21.29 12.19 13.64
CA GLU A 376 -21.52 12.63 15.04
C GLU A 376 -21.20 11.51 16.02
N VAL A 377 -21.56 10.28 15.67
CA VAL A 377 -21.24 9.09 16.47
C VAL A 377 -19.72 8.89 16.63
N ILE A 378 -18.94 9.16 15.60
CA ILE A 378 -17.47 9.07 15.65
C ILE A 378 -16.91 9.98 16.75
N THR A 379 -17.43 11.22 16.82
CA THR A 379 -17.03 12.20 17.84
C THR A 379 -17.43 11.76 19.24
N ASP A 380 -18.62 11.16 19.41
CA ASP A 380 -19.10 10.63 20.69
C ASP A 380 -18.23 9.48 21.21
N TYR A 381 -17.59 8.73 20.32
CA TYR A 381 -16.60 7.69 20.67
C TYR A 381 -15.17 8.23 20.85
N GLY A 382 -14.97 9.56 20.80
CA GLY A 382 -13.70 10.23 21.09
C GLY A 382 -12.75 10.39 19.90
N TYR A 383 -13.18 10.07 18.67
CA TYR A 383 -12.37 10.29 17.46
C TYR A 383 -12.63 11.68 16.89
N GLU A 384 -11.61 12.52 16.81
CA GLU A 384 -11.71 13.89 16.28
C GLU A 384 -11.49 13.96 14.77
N SER A 385 -10.82 12.95 14.20
CA SER A 385 -10.44 12.88 12.80
C SER A 385 -11.37 11.98 12.02
N PHE A 386 -11.82 12.45 10.84
CA PHE A 386 -12.73 11.68 9.99
C PHE A 386 -12.54 11.96 8.48
N ILE A 387 -13.02 11.04 7.66
CA ILE A 387 -13.19 11.18 6.22
C ILE A 387 -14.63 10.76 5.89
N ILE A 388 -15.36 11.57 5.14
CA ILE A 388 -16.72 11.30 4.66
C ILE A 388 -16.84 11.56 3.17
N GLY A 389 -17.62 10.75 2.43
CA GLY A 389 -17.85 10.93 0.99
C GLY A 389 -18.13 9.65 0.23
#